data_a3370d8bca46bd43928d1c4dd49c0674
#
_entry.id   a3370d8bca46bd43928d1c4dd49c0674
#
_cell.length_a   1.000
_cell.length_b   1.000
_cell.length_c   1.000
_cell.angle_alpha   90.00
_cell.angle_beta   90.00
_cell.angle_gamma   90.00
#
_symmetry.space_group_name_H-M   'P 1'
#
loop_
_entity.id
_entity.type
_entity.pdbx_description
1 polymer ?
#
loop_
_entity_poly.entity_id
_entity_poly.type
_entity_poly.pdbx_seq_one_letter_code
_entity_poly.pdbx_strand_id
1 'polypeptide(L)'
;MNKKIIVLQGPPACGKSTLAKKLHDEDKNNVIICRDSIRESRGTYWLVEQETYIDKVELLQVESALECGLTPVIDATNLNKKTIEKWENIASLYKAEIEYKECILPYNEALERDKLRERQVGEKVLRKFYIKYYPHMLRIPNDRIMKEFDESKKSAIICDLDGTVALGYHRGVFEYEKVGDDIKDFRVCRILENLLKSGQYKKVIFLSGRERSCYTESEQWILNNIDLNSVDYQLLLRNVGDYRPDNVIKKEMYENLIEPYYDVQLVLEDRDKVVKMWRDLGLLCCQVYYGEF
;
A
#
# COMPACT_ATOMS: atom_id res chain seq x y z
N MET A 1 -3.88 -43.57 17.07
CA MET A 1 -3.58 -42.15 17.39
C MET A 1 -4.39 -41.29 16.44
N ASN A 2 -4.99 -40.21 16.92
CA ASN A 2 -5.65 -39.26 16.02
C ASN A 2 -4.58 -38.56 15.19
N LYS A 3 -4.67 -38.65 13.86
CA LYS A 3 -3.77 -37.94 12.98
C LYS A 3 -4.05 -36.43 13.05
N LYS A 4 -3.01 -35.62 12.92
CA LYS A 4 -3.13 -34.16 13.03
C LYS A 4 -2.25 -33.47 11.98
N ILE A 5 -2.72 -32.34 11.47
CA ILE A 5 -1.96 -31.43 10.60
C ILE A 5 -1.94 -30.05 11.28
N ILE A 6 -0.78 -29.43 11.39
CA ILE A 6 -0.64 -28.06 11.89
C ILE A 6 -0.28 -27.15 10.70
N VAL A 7 -1.13 -26.19 10.41
CA VAL A 7 -0.93 -25.23 9.31
C VAL A 7 -0.60 -23.86 9.89
N LEU A 8 0.63 -23.40 9.68
CA LEU A 8 1.03 -22.05 10.07
C LEU A 8 0.55 -21.06 9.04
N GLN A 9 -0.08 -19.96 9.48
CA GLN A 9 -0.61 -18.91 8.64
C GLN A 9 0.03 -17.57 8.98
N GLY A 10 0.22 -16.70 7.98
CA GLY A 10 0.69 -15.35 8.21
C GLY A 10 1.61 -14.82 7.11
N PRO A 11 1.83 -13.49 7.07
CA PRO A 11 2.70 -12.85 6.08
C PRO A 11 4.17 -13.28 6.26
N PRO A 12 5.05 -13.00 5.30
CA PRO A 12 6.50 -13.17 5.50
C PRO A 12 7.01 -12.41 6.72
N ALA A 13 8.11 -12.85 7.29
CA ALA A 13 8.80 -12.27 8.46
C ALA A 13 8.01 -12.24 9.80
N CYS A 14 6.82 -12.86 9.88
CA CYS A 14 6.00 -12.86 11.11
C CYS A 14 6.37 -13.94 12.15
N GLY A 15 7.43 -14.75 11.92
CA GLY A 15 7.93 -15.72 12.89
C GLY A 15 7.39 -17.16 12.75
N LYS A 16 6.73 -17.51 11.63
CA LYS A 16 6.24 -18.89 11.38
C LYS A 16 7.32 -19.96 11.57
N SER A 17 8.48 -19.78 10.95
CA SER A 17 9.58 -20.76 11.03
C SER A 17 10.15 -20.89 12.45
N THR A 18 10.12 -19.81 13.22
CA THR A 18 10.47 -19.86 14.65
C THR A 18 9.43 -20.67 15.44
N LEU A 19 8.15 -20.48 15.15
CA LEU A 19 7.07 -21.27 15.77
C LEU A 19 7.14 -22.73 15.34
N ALA A 20 7.43 -23.02 14.06
CA ALA A 20 7.60 -24.40 13.58
C ALA A 20 8.70 -25.12 14.35
N LYS A 21 9.87 -24.48 14.52
CA LYS A 21 10.99 -25.03 15.31
C LYS A 21 10.57 -25.28 16.77
N LYS A 22 9.91 -24.32 17.40
CA LYS A 22 9.41 -24.46 18.77
C LYS A 22 8.47 -25.67 18.91
N LEU A 23 7.51 -25.82 18.02
CA LEU A 23 6.58 -26.95 18.00
C LEU A 23 7.30 -28.29 17.83
N HIS A 24 8.31 -28.35 16.97
CA HIS A 24 9.13 -29.55 16.83
C HIS A 24 9.96 -29.84 18.07
N ASP A 25 10.48 -28.82 18.75
CA ASP A 25 11.27 -29.00 19.96
C ASP A 25 10.44 -29.47 21.15
N GLU A 26 9.18 -29.03 21.23
CA GLU A 26 8.21 -29.46 22.23
C GLU A 26 7.74 -30.91 21.99
N ASP A 27 7.54 -31.32 20.74
CA ASP A 27 7.18 -32.68 20.37
C ASP A 27 7.89 -33.12 19.09
N LYS A 28 8.78 -34.10 19.19
CA LYS A 28 9.59 -34.61 18.08
C LYS A 28 8.76 -35.36 17.02
N ASN A 29 7.49 -35.69 17.27
CA ASN A 29 6.57 -36.17 16.27
C ASN A 29 6.10 -35.09 15.30
N ASN A 30 6.28 -33.82 15.62
CA ASN A 30 6.02 -32.70 14.74
C ASN A 30 7.13 -32.60 13.66
N VAL A 31 6.77 -32.78 12.39
CA VAL A 31 7.69 -32.73 11.25
C VAL A 31 7.51 -31.40 10.51
N ILE A 32 8.55 -30.58 10.46
CA ILE A 32 8.51 -29.29 9.76
C ILE A 32 8.58 -29.53 8.24
N ILE A 33 7.57 -29.05 7.53
CA ILE A 33 7.50 -29.06 6.07
C ILE A 33 7.50 -27.62 5.57
N CYS A 34 8.62 -27.23 4.95
CA CYS A 34 8.88 -25.85 4.56
C CYS A 34 9.19 -25.77 3.06
N ARG A 35 8.37 -25.02 2.32
CA ARG A 35 8.56 -24.83 0.86
C ARG A 35 9.91 -24.21 0.53
N ASP A 36 10.40 -23.31 1.36
CA ASP A 36 11.68 -22.65 1.14
C ASP A 36 12.84 -23.65 1.26
N SER A 37 12.79 -24.55 2.23
CA SER A 37 13.79 -25.63 2.35
C SER A 37 13.73 -26.61 1.17
N ILE A 38 12.54 -26.91 0.64
CA ILE A 38 12.40 -27.74 -0.57
C ILE A 38 13.03 -27.04 -1.78
N ARG A 39 12.85 -25.71 -1.93
CA ARG A 39 13.50 -24.92 -2.98
C ARG A 39 15.02 -24.93 -2.84
N GLU A 40 15.52 -24.73 -1.62
CA GLU A 40 16.95 -24.73 -1.32
C GLU A 40 17.61 -26.07 -1.65
N SER A 41 16.97 -27.19 -1.31
CA SER A 41 17.52 -28.52 -1.57
C SER A 41 17.73 -28.81 -3.07
N ARG A 42 17.11 -28.04 -3.97
CA ARG A 42 17.30 -28.13 -5.41
C ARG A 42 18.52 -27.35 -5.94
N GLY A 43 19.16 -26.52 -5.14
CA GLY A 43 20.28 -25.67 -5.55
C GLY A 43 19.89 -24.39 -6.28
N THR A 44 18.60 -24.16 -6.63
CA THR A 44 18.10 -22.93 -7.25
C THR A 44 16.80 -22.53 -6.56
N TYR A 45 16.81 -21.38 -5.90
CA TYR A 45 15.72 -21.00 -5.01
C TYR A 45 14.39 -20.72 -5.71
N TRP A 46 14.39 -19.95 -6.79
CA TRP A 46 13.15 -19.56 -7.47
C TRP A 46 13.20 -19.76 -8.97
N LEU A 47 12.36 -20.67 -9.47
CA LEU A 47 12.07 -20.87 -10.89
C LEU A 47 10.57 -21.16 -11.01
N VAL A 48 9.84 -20.29 -11.70
CA VAL A 48 8.37 -20.36 -11.83
C VAL A 48 7.92 -21.71 -12.43
N GLU A 49 8.64 -22.20 -13.44
CA GLU A 49 8.33 -23.48 -14.12
C GLU A 49 8.46 -24.70 -13.18
N GLN A 50 9.12 -24.53 -12.06
CA GLN A 50 9.41 -25.62 -11.13
C GLN A 50 8.55 -25.58 -9.86
N GLU A 51 7.66 -24.61 -9.70
CA GLU A 51 6.75 -24.55 -8.55
C GLU A 51 5.81 -25.76 -8.47
N THR A 52 5.45 -26.35 -9.61
CA THR A 52 4.70 -27.62 -9.65
C THR A 52 5.47 -28.79 -8.99
N TYR A 53 6.80 -28.83 -9.14
CA TYR A 53 7.63 -29.81 -8.44
C TYR A 53 7.62 -29.55 -6.93
N ILE A 54 7.75 -28.31 -6.50
CA ILE A 54 7.71 -27.92 -5.07
C ILE A 54 6.37 -28.33 -4.45
N ASP A 55 5.26 -28.07 -5.15
CA ASP A 55 3.92 -28.45 -4.71
C ASP A 55 3.76 -29.97 -4.51
N LYS A 56 4.34 -30.76 -5.44
CA LYS A 56 4.31 -32.23 -5.34
C LYS A 56 5.17 -32.74 -4.19
N VAL A 57 6.37 -32.21 -4.01
CA VAL A 57 7.27 -32.65 -2.92
C VAL A 57 6.67 -32.26 -1.56
N GLU A 58 6.14 -31.04 -1.42
CA GLU A 58 5.44 -30.62 -0.22
C GLU A 58 4.29 -31.57 0.12
N LEU A 59 3.46 -31.92 -0.86
CA LEU A 59 2.33 -32.83 -0.67
C LEU A 59 2.81 -34.22 -0.23
N LEU A 60 3.79 -34.81 -0.93
CA LEU A 60 4.36 -36.10 -0.58
C LEU A 60 4.93 -36.14 0.84
N GLN A 61 5.58 -35.08 1.29
CA GLN A 61 6.11 -34.99 2.65
C GLN A 61 4.98 -34.98 3.68
N VAL A 62 3.87 -34.25 3.42
CA VAL A 62 2.70 -34.22 4.30
C VAL A 62 2.06 -35.60 4.39
N GLU A 63 1.83 -36.24 3.24
CA GLU A 63 1.21 -37.58 3.16
C GLU A 63 2.07 -38.62 3.87
N SER A 64 3.38 -38.66 3.58
CA SER A 64 4.33 -39.56 4.25
C SER A 64 4.34 -39.38 5.78
N ALA A 65 4.33 -38.13 6.26
CA ALA A 65 4.28 -37.87 7.69
C ALA A 65 3.01 -38.43 8.32
N LEU A 66 1.84 -38.24 7.67
CA LEU A 66 0.56 -38.76 8.15
C LEU A 66 0.49 -40.28 8.11
N GLU A 67 1.08 -40.91 7.09
CA GLU A 67 1.16 -42.38 6.97
C GLU A 67 2.03 -43.00 8.06
N CYS A 68 3.11 -42.33 8.41
CA CYS A 68 4.01 -42.73 9.49
C CYS A 68 3.48 -42.39 10.92
N GLY A 69 2.29 -41.79 11.02
CA GLY A 69 1.71 -41.40 12.33
C GLY A 69 2.35 -40.15 12.94
N LEU A 70 3.08 -39.37 12.13
CA LEU A 70 3.69 -38.10 12.52
C LEU A 70 2.75 -36.94 12.26
N THR A 71 3.03 -35.78 12.84
CA THR A 71 2.25 -34.55 12.69
C THR A 71 2.98 -33.57 11.78
N PRO A 72 2.56 -33.39 10.52
CA PRO A 72 3.15 -32.37 9.65
C PRO A 72 2.83 -30.97 10.13
N VAL A 73 3.87 -30.12 10.26
CA VAL A 73 3.78 -28.67 10.56
C VAL A 73 4.14 -27.93 9.27
N ILE A 74 3.16 -27.33 8.64
CA ILE A 74 3.30 -26.71 7.32
C ILE A 74 3.74 -25.25 7.47
N ASP A 75 5.03 -24.99 7.27
CA ASP A 75 5.64 -23.67 7.36
C ASP A 75 5.63 -22.97 6.00
N ALA A 76 4.50 -22.32 5.69
CA ALA A 76 4.31 -21.47 4.54
C ALA A 76 3.34 -20.32 4.88
N THR A 77 3.06 -19.42 3.95
CA THR A 77 2.12 -18.31 4.20
C THR A 77 0.68 -18.77 4.41
N ASN A 78 0.24 -19.79 3.70
CA ASN A 78 -1.05 -20.48 3.81
C ASN A 78 -2.28 -19.55 3.93
N LEU A 79 -2.27 -18.41 3.21
CA LEU A 79 -3.29 -17.36 3.33
C LEU A 79 -4.32 -17.38 2.19
N ASN A 80 -4.01 -18.00 1.06
CA ASN A 80 -4.95 -18.02 -0.05
C ASN A 80 -5.94 -19.19 0.07
N LYS A 81 -7.16 -18.99 -0.41
CA LYS A 81 -8.26 -19.94 -0.32
C LYS A 81 -7.92 -21.32 -0.89
N LYS A 82 -7.26 -21.36 -2.05
CA LYS A 82 -6.86 -22.63 -2.69
C LYS A 82 -5.90 -23.46 -1.83
N THR A 83 -4.97 -22.79 -1.13
CA THR A 83 -4.04 -23.48 -0.24
C THR A 83 -4.75 -24.00 1.01
N ILE A 84 -5.70 -23.26 1.55
CA ILE A 84 -6.51 -23.69 2.69
C ILE A 84 -7.33 -24.93 2.30
N GLU A 85 -8.08 -24.85 1.21
CA GLU A 85 -8.86 -25.97 0.66
C GLU A 85 -7.99 -27.22 0.38
N LYS A 86 -6.75 -27.03 -0.12
CA LYS A 86 -5.80 -28.14 -0.30
C LYS A 86 -5.55 -28.89 1.00
N TRP A 87 -5.27 -28.18 2.09
CA TRP A 87 -4.98 -28.79 3.38
C TRP A 87 -6.21 -29.43 4.04
N GLU A 88 -7.37 -28.80 3.88
CA GLU A 88 -8.65 -29.35 4.35
C GLU A 88 -8.99 -30.67 3.64
N ASN A 89 -8.76 -30.74 2.32
CA ASN A 89 -8.96 -31.95 1.54
C ASN A 89 -8.02 -33.09 1.97
N ILE A 90 -6.74 -32.77 2.24
CA ILE A 90 -5.78 -33.76 2.74
C ILE A 90 -6.16 -34.22 4.16
N ALA A 91 -6.53 -33.29 5.04
CA ALA A 91 -7.00 -33.66 6.38
C ALA A 91 -8.21 -34.60 6.33
N SER A 92 -9.18 -34.30 5.45
CA SER A 92 -10.34 -35.16 5.25
C SER A 92 -9.96 -36.55 4.72
N LEU A 93 -9.07 -36.63 3.72
CA LEU A 93 -8.60 -37.88 3.11
C LEU A 93 -7.94 -38.81 4.15
N TYR A 94 -7.10 -38.24 4.99
CA TYR A 94 -6.36 -39.01 6.01
C TYR A 94 -7.09 -39.09 7.36
N LYS A 95 -8.32 -38.56 7.46
CA LYS A 95 -9.11 -38.45 8.72
C LYS A 95 -8.28 -37.79 9.82
N ALA A 96 -7.53 -36.77 9.46
CA ALA A 96 -6.70 -36.00 10.38
C ALA A 96 -7.45 -34.77 10.88
N GLU A 97 -7.19 -34.39 12.13
CA GLU A 97 -7.57 -33.08 12.65
C GLU A 97 -6.68 -32.00 12.03
N ILE A 98 -7.23 -30.86 11.64
CA ILE A 98 -6.45 -29.71 11.17
C ILE A 98 -6.46 -28.60 12.21
N GLU A 99 -5.27 -28.12 12.57
CA GLU A 99 -5.07 -26.99 13.47
C GLU A 99 -4.39 -25.85 12.73
N TYR A 100 -5.02 -24.67 12.70
CA TYR A 100 -4.41 -23.44 12.17
C TYR A 100 -3.76 -22.64 13.29
N LYS A 101 -2.50 -22.26 13.09
CA LYS A 101 -1.78 -21.34 13.99
C LYS A 101 -1.40 -20.08 13.23
N GLU A 102 -2.00 -18.98 13.62
CA GLU A 102 -1.77 -17.69 13.00
C GLU A 102 -0.58 -16.99 13.63
N CYS A 103 0.34 -16.50 12.76
CA CYS A 103 1.50 -15.70 13.14
C CYS A 103 1.35 -14.33 12.50
N ILE A 104 0.99 -13.33 13.28
CA ILE A 104 0.76 -11.97 12.80
C ILE A 104 1.61 -11.01 13.61
N LEU A 105 2.12 -9.99 12.92
CA LEU A 105 2.82 -8.85 13.51
C LEU A 105 2.28 -7.56 12.87
N PRO A 106 2.36 -6.41 13.56
CA PRO A 106 2.17 -5.12 12.91
C PRO A 106 3.09 -4.97 11.69
N TYR A 107 2.60 -4.33 10.63
CA TYR A 107 3.32 -4.21 9.37
C TYR A 107 4.76 -3.69 9.53
N ASN A 108 4.94 -2.68 10.37
CA ASN A 108 6.27 -2.10 10.58
C ASN A 108 7.23 -3.06 11.26
N GLU A 109 6.77 -3.84 12.24
CA GLU A 109 7.61 -4.87 12.86
C GLU A 109 7.99 -5.96 11.87
N ALA A 110 7.06 -6.38 11.02
CA ALA A 110 7.35 -7.34 9.97
C ALA A 110 8.38 -6.79 8.97
N LEU A 111 8.27 -5.49 8.62
CA LEU A 111 9.23 -4.82 7.73
C LEU A 111 10.62 -4.74 8.35
N GLU A 112 10.73 -4.35 9.62
CA GLU A 112 12.03 -4.31 10.31
C GLU A 112 12.65 -5.71 10.44
N ARG A 113 11.84 -6.73 10.75
CA ARG A 113 12.33 -8.11 10.79
C ARG A 113 12.76 -8.62 9.42
N ASP A 114 12.08 -8.23 8.34
CA ASP A 114 12.49 -8.61 6.99
C ASP A 114 13.84 -8.03 6.59
N LYS A 115 14.13 -6.79 6.99
CA LYS A 115 15.45 -6.15 6.78
C LYS A 115 16.61 -6.91 7.44
N LEU A 116 16.33 -7.62 8.54
CA LEU A 116 17.33 -8.40 9.27
C LEU A 116 17.52 -9.82 8.75
N ARG A 117 16.69 -10.24 7.78
CA ARG A 117 16.80 -11.58 7.19
C ARG A 117 17.92 -11.62 6.16
N GLU A 118 18.64 -12.73 6.12
CA GLU A 118 19.59 -13.02 5.03
C GLU A 118 18.91 -12.96 3.65
N ARG A 119 17.67 -13.48 3.59
CA ARG A 119 16.83 -13.42 2.38
C ARG A 119 15.59 -12.58 2.64
N GLN A 120 15.64 -11.34 2.19
CA GLN A 120 14.58 -10.39 2.31
C GLN A 120 13.53 -10.59 1.20
N VAL A 121 12.26 -10.49 1.52
CA VAL A 121 11.18 -10.45 0.52
C VAL A 121 10.92 -9.03 0.01
N GLY A 122 11.29 -8.03 0.79
CA GLY A 122 11.20 -6.61 0.48
C GLY A 122 9.83 -5.98 0.77
N GLU A 123 9.86 -4.68 1.00
CA GLU A 123 8.69 -3.88 1.39
C GLU A 123 7.51 -4.04 0.43
N LYS A 124 7.75 -3.99 -0.89
CA LYS A 124 6.71 -4.11 -1.91
C LYS A 124 5.91 -5.41 -1.80
N VAL A 125 6.59 -6.52 -1.51
CA VAL A 125 5.95 -7.84 -1.35
C VAL A 125 5.20 -7.90 -0.02
N LEU A 126 5.83 -7.48 1.08
CA LEU A 126 5.18 -7.42 2.39
C LEU A 126 3.91 -6.59 2.34
N ARG A 127 3.97 -5.38 1.80
CA ARG A 127 2.83 -4.47 1.68
C ARG A 127 1.66 -5.12 0.94
N LYS A 128 1.91 -5.85 -0.16
CA LYS A 128 0.88 -6.59 -0.89
C LYS A 128 0.18 -7.65 -0.02
N PHE A 129 0.92 -8.37 0.81
CA PHE A 129 0.34 -9.33 1.76
C PHE A 129 -0.56 -8.64 2.77
N TYR A 130 -0.11 -7.53 3.37
CA TYR A 130 -0.89 -6.80 4.36
C TYR A 130 -2.13 -6.14 3.76
N ILE A 131 -2.04 -5.50 2.60
CA ILE A 131 -3.21 -4.94 1.89
C ILE A 131 -4.26 -6.03 1.66
N LYS A 132 -3.84 -7.20 1.21
CA LYS A 132 -4.75 -8.26 0.81
C LYS A 132 -5.38 -9.01 1.98
N TYR A 133 -4.61 -9.31 3.04
CA TYR A 133 -5.03 -10.22 4.10
C TYR A 133 -5.21 -9.54 5.46
N TYR A 134 -4.49 -8.43 5.72
CA TYR A 134 -4.46 -7.74 7.01
C TYR A 134 -4.52 -6.22 6.87
N PRO A 135 -5.49 -5.66 6.11
CA PRO A 135 -5.54 -4.22 5.83
C PRO A 135 -5.65 -3.37 7.10
N HIS A 136 -6.26 -3.90 8.16
CA HIS A 136 -6.37 -3.23 9.45
C HIS A 136 -5.03 -3.07 10.21
N MET A 137 -4.00 -3.85 9.82
CA MET A 137 -2.66 -3.79 10.41
C MET A 137 -1.71 -2.86 9.66
N LEU A 138 -2.10 -2.33 8.51
CA LEU A 138 -1.41 -1.24 7.83
C LEU A 138 -1.60 0.10 8.54
N ARG A 139 -1.96 0.08 9.81
CA ARG A 139 -2.06 1.31 10.58
C ARG A 139 -0.73 2.04 10.51
N ILE A 140 -0.81 3.29 10.09
CA ILE A 140 0.25 4.28 10.17
C ILE A 140 0.75 4.26 11.63
N PRO A 141 2.07 4.15 11.87
CA PRO A 141 2.63 4.25 13.21
C PRO A 141 2.14 5.50 13.92
N ASN A 142 2.12 5.48 15.26
CA ASN A 142 1.85 6.67 16.06
C ASN A 142 2.90 7.78 15.88
N ASP A 143 3.97 7.48 15.19
CA ASP A 143 5.06 8.38 14.76
C ASP A 143 4.74 9.07 13.43
N ARG A 144 3.48 9.49 13.22
CA ARG A 144 3.22 10.48 12.17
C ARG A 144 4.14 11.67 12.44
N ILE A 145 5.05 11.90 11.50
CA ILE A 145 5.66 13.22 11.42
C ILE A 145 4.46 14.15 11.16
N MET A 146 4.06 14.89 12.17
CA MET A 146 3.00 15.89 12.02
C MET A 146 3.67 17.24 12.11
N LYS A 147 3.51 18.01 11.05
CA LYS A 147 3.92 19.40 11.07
C LYS A 147 2.96 20.15 12.01
N GLU A 148 3.53 20.89 12.97
CA GLU A 148 2.74 21.77 13.84
C GLU A 148 2.17 22.93 13.02
N PHE A 149 1.00 23.41 13.40
CA PHE A 149 0.38 24.55 12.76
C PHE A 149 1.14 25.84 13.09
N ASP A 150 1.36 26.65 12.08
CA ASP A 150 2.01 27.96 12.19
C ASP A 150 0.93 29.05 12.12
N GLU A 151 0.41 29.45 13.28
CA GLU A 151 -0.64 30.47 13.38
C GLU A 151 -0.22 31.86 12.84
N SER A 152 1.07 32.09 12.64
CA SER A 152 1.57 33.32 12.03
C SER A 152 1.33 33.39 10.51
N LYS A 153 1.04 32.25 9.88
CA LYS A 153 0.80 32.13 8.45
C LYS A 153 -0.69 31.96 8.13
N LYS A 154 -1.07 32.29 6.91
CA LYS A 154 -2.44 32.03 6.43
C LYS A 154 -2.65 30.53 6.23
N SER A 155 -3.75 30.00 6.81
CA SER A 155 -4.14 28.60 6.63
C SER A 155 -4.48 28.31 5.16
N ALA A 156 -3.95 27.21 4.62
CA ALA A 156 -4.14 26.83 3.22
C ALA A 156 -4.51 25.34 3.05
N ILE A 157 -5.19 25.07 1.93
CA ILE A 157 -5.39 23.72 1.37
C ILE A 157 -4.57 23.65 0.09
N ILE A 158 -3.84 22.53 -0.11
CA ILE A 158 -3.33 22.14 -1.42
C ILE A 158 -4.32 21.15 -2.02
N CYS A 159 -4.66 21.35 -3.29
CA CYS A 159 -5.52 20.45 -4.05
C CYS A 159 -4.88 20.13 -5.40
N ASP A 160 -4.67 18.85 -5.68
CA ASP A 160 -4.28 18.42 -7.01
C ASP A 160 -5.47 18.51 -7.99
N LEU A 161 -5.19 18.49 -9.31
CA LEU A 161 -6.21 18.55 -10.36
C LEU A 161 -6.52 17.18 -10.94
N ASP A 162 -5.56 16.55 -11.62
CA ASP A 162 -5.76 15.36 -12.44
C ASP A 162 -5.95 14.11 -11.57
N GLY A 163 -7.11 13.45 -11.69
CA GLY A 163 -7.48 12.30 -10.85
C GLY A 163 -8.02 12.70 -9.48
N THR A 164 -7.94 13.98 -9.12
CA THR A 164 -8.43 14.51 -7.84
C THR A 164 -9.76 15.25 -8.02
N VAL A 165 -9.78 16.42 -8.60
CA VAL A 165 -11.00 17.20 -8.88
C VAL A 165 -11.40 17.17 -10.36
N ALA A 166 -10.44 16.93 -11.26
CA ALA A 166 -10.60 16.90 -12.70
C ALA A 166 -10.29 15.50 -13.25
N LEU A 167 -11.25 14.88 -13.94
CA LEU A 167 -11.16 13.53 -14.47
C LEU A 167 -10.99 13.57 -16.00
N GLY A 168 -9.78 13.33 -16.47
CA GLY A 168 -9.40 13.40 -17.87
C GLY A 168 -9.56 12.09 -18.66
N TYR A 169 -10.65 11.31 -18.46
CA TYR A 169 -10.84 10.01 -19.13
C TYR A 169 -10.90 10.06 -20.64
N HIS A 170 -11.15 11.23 -21.22
CA HIS A 170 -11.33 11.44 -22.67
C HIS A 170 -10.04 11.85 -23.38
N ARG A 171 -8.94 12.04 -22.64
CA ARG A 171 -7.65 12.53 -23.19
C ARG A 171 -6.47 11.72 -22.67
N GLY A 172 -5.37 11.77 -23.43
CA GLY A 172 -4.08 11.31 -22.95
C GLY A 172 -3.49 12.24 -21.89
N VAL A 173 -2.59 11.74 -21.05
CA VAL A 173 -2.00 12.49 -19.92
C VAL A 173 -1.30 13.77 -20.37
N PHE A 174 -0.76 13.82 -21.58
CA PHE A 174 -0.02 14.96 -22.14
C PHE A 174 -0.81 15.76 -23.18
N GLU A 175 -2.09 15.46 -23.40
CA GLU A 175 -2.96 16.24 -24.28
C GLU A 175 -3.51 17.45 -23.53
N TYR A 176 -2.64 18.42 -23.27
CA TYR A 176 -2.95 19.59 -22.45
C TYR A 176 -3.95 20.55 -23.07
N GLU A 177 -4.11 20.52 -24.39
CA GLU A 177 -5.10 21.32 -25.12
C GLU A 177 -6.55 20.93 -24.83
N LYS A 178 -6.76 19.75 -24.21
CA LYS A 178 -8.09 19.21 -23.88
C LYS A 178 -8.44 19.31 -22.39
N VAL A 179 -7.60 19.92 -21.56
CA VAL A 179 -7.83 19.98 -20.10
C VAL A 179 -9.07 20.80 -19.72
N GLY A 180 -9.51 21.68 -20.58
CA GLY A 180 -10.75 22.45 -20.40
C GLY A 180 -12.02 21.61 -20.40
N ASP A 181 -11.99 20.42 -21.00
CA ASP A 181 -13.11 19.50 -21.14
C ASP A 181 -13.12 18.41 -20.04
N ASP A 182 -12.18 18.45 -19.10
CA ASP A 182 -12.11 17.47 -18.01
C ASP A 182 -13.40 17.42 -17.19
N ILE A 183 -13.82 16.23 -16.84
CA ILE A 183 -15.06 16.00 -16.07
C ILE A 183 -14.83 16.33 -14.61
N LYS A 184 -15.73 17.10 -13.99
CA LYS A 184 -15.69 17.40 -12.55
C LYS A 184 -15.95 16.14 -11.72
N ASP A 185 -15.05 15.81 -10.77
CA ASP A 185 -15.43 14.88 -9.69
C ASP A 185 -16.29 15.61 -8.66
N PHE A 186 -17.59 15.40 -8.74
CA PHE A 186 -18.58 16.05 -7.87
C PHE A 186 -18.37 15.75 -6.38
N ARG A 187 -17.81 14.60 -6.03
CA ARG A 187 -17.63 14.18 -4.63
C ARG A 187 -16.47 14.92 -4.00
N VAL A 188 -15.34 14.92 -4.68
CA VAL A 188 -14.13 15.62 -4.19
C VAL A 188 -14.31 17.13 -4.23
N CYS A 189 -14.90 17.67 -5.30
CA CYS A 189 -15.21 19.10 -5.37
C CYS A 189 -16.16 19.53 -4.24
N ARG A 190 -17.21 18.74 -3.93
CA ARG A 190 -18.10 19.05 -2.80
C ARG A 190 -17.38 19.05 -1.45
N ILE A 191 -16.42 18.14 -1.25
CA ILE A 191 -15.59 18.14 -0.03
C ILE A 191 -14.79 19.44 0.04
N LEU A 192 -14.08 19.79 -1.03
CA LEU A 192 -13.29 21.03 -1.10
C LEU A 192 -14.17 22.26 -0.88
N GLU A 193 -15.27 22.40 -1.60
CA GLU A 193 -16.21 23.52 -1.51
C GLU A 193 -16.75 23.69 -0.07
N ASN A 194 -17.10 22.59 0.62
CA ASN A 194 -17.55 22.65 2.02
C ASN A 194 -16.43 23.08 2.98
N LEU A 195 -15.20 22.66 2.75
CA LEU A 195 -14.05 23.10 3.52
C LEU A 195 -13.78 24.59 3.32
N LEU A 196 -13.89 25.09 2.09
CA LEU A 196 -13.73 26.52 1.81
C LEU A 196 -14.87 27.35 2.45
N LYS A 197 -16.11 26.85 2.46
CA LYS A 197 -17.27 27.46 3.13
C LYS A 197 -17.15 27.51 4.64
N SER A 198 -16.34 26.66 5.26
CA SER A 198 -16.14 26.66 6.72
C SER A 198 -15.50 27.95 7.26
N GLY A 199 -14.83 28.72 6.40
CA GLY A 199 -14.07 29.91 6.78
C GLY A 199 -12.75 29.63 7.49
N GLN A 200 -12.42 28.36 7.72
CA GLN A 200 -11.18 27.94 8.36
C GLN A 200 -9.97 28.23 7.46
N TYR A 201 -10.10 28.01 6.16
CA TYR A 201 -9.02 28.14 5.19
C TYR A 201 -9.08 29.49 4.48
N LYS A 202 -7.94 30.18 4.40
CA LYS A 202 -7.81 31.50 3.78
C LYS A 202 -7.23 31.44 2.36
N LYS A 203 -6.71 30.28 1.96
CA LYS A 203 -6.11 30.06 0.66
C LYS A 203 -6.37 28.64 0.18
N VAL A 204 -6.66 28.48 -1.10
CA VAL A 204 -6.58 27.20 -1.80
C VAL A 204 -5.49 27.29 -2.87
N ILE A 205 -4.62 26.29 -2.91
CA ILE A 205 -3.51 26.22 -3.86
C ILE A 205 -3.72 24.98 -4.71
N PHE A 206 -4.09 25.18 -5.98
CA PHE A 206 -4.15 24.10 -6.96
C PHE A 206 -2.74 23.83 -7.45
N LEU A 207 -2.24 22.64 -7.20
CA LEU A 207 -0.87 22.24 -7.48
C LEU A 207 -0.86 20.99 -8.36
N SER A 208 -0.58 21.12 -9.65
CA SER A 208 -0.70 20.03 -10.60
C SER A 208 0.59 19.77 -11.39
N GLY A 209 0.74 18.51 -11.82
CA GLY A 209 1.76 18.07 -12.75
C GLY A 209 1.54 18.51 -14.20
N ARG A 210 0.47 19.23 -14.53
CA ARG A 210 0.25 19.82 -15.86
C ARG A 210 1.34 20.82 -16.20
N GLU A 211 1.68 20.94 -17.47
CA GLU A 211 2.59 21.99 -17.91
C GLU A 211 1.94 23.38 -17.89
N ARG A 212 2.76 24.38 -17.67
CA ARG A 212 2.33 25.79 -17.65
C ARG A 212 1.77 26.29 -19.00
N SER A 213 1.97 25.53 -20.07
CA SER A 213 1.37 25.78 -21.37
C SER A 213 -0.16 25.76 -21.36
N CYS A 214 -0.79 25.01 -20.45
CA CYS A 214 -2.25 24.94 -20.30
C CYS A 214 -2.77 25.70 -19.06
N TYR A 215 -2.05 26.75 -18.64
CA TYR A 215 -2.43 27.51 -17.44
C TYR A 215 -3.81 28.12 -17.57
N THR A 216 -4.09 28.80 -18.67
CA THR A 216 -5.35 29.51 -18.92
C THR A 216 -6.54 28.56 -18.93
N GLU A 217 -6.42 27.44 -19.64
CA GLU A 217 -7.46 26.42 -19.73
C GLU A 217 -7.73 25.76 -18.35
N SER A 218 -6.67 25.48 -17.62
CA SER A 218 -6.76 24.89 -16.27
C SER A 218 -7.38 25.87 -15.27
N GLU A 219 -7.00 27.15 -15.31
CA GLU A 219 -7.59 28.19 -14.46
C GLU A 219 -9.07 28.41 -14.79
N GLN A 220 -9.41 28.50 -16.08
CA GLN A 220 -10.79 28.64 -16.51
C GLN A 220 -11.64 27.43 -16.09
N TRP A 221 -11.08 26.23 -16.18
CA TRP A 221 -11.74 25.02 -15.72
C TRP A 221 -12.04 25.09 -14.20
N ILE A 222 -11.06 25.50 -13.37
CA ILE A 222 -11.24 25.67 -11.93
C ILE A 222 -12.38 26.64 -11.65
N LEU A 223 -12.35 27.82 -12.24
CA LEU A 223 -13.34 28.89 -12.03
C LEU A 223 -14.76 28.49 -12.45
N ASN A 224 -14.88 27.67 -13.50
CA ASN A 224 -16.18 27.20 -14.00
C ASN A 224 -16.74 26.02 -13.17
N ASN A 225 -15.90 25.26 -12.50
CA ASN A 225 -16.31 23.99 -11.89
C ASN A 225 -16.25 23.97 -10.36
N ILE A 226 -15.53 24.87 -9.71
CA ILE A 226 -15.33 24.86 -8.26
C ILE A 226 -15.83 26.18 -7.65
N ASP A 227 -16.74 26.07 -6.68
CA ASP A 227 -17.18 27.22 -5.90
C ASP A 227 -16.13 27.57 -4.83
N LEU A 228 -15.31 28.56 -5.15
CA LEU A 228 -14.24 29.02 -4.26
C LEU A 228 -14.73 29.80 -3.05
N ASN A 229 -16.03 30.12 -2.97
CA ASN A 229 -16.64 30.84 -1.84
C ASN A 229 -15.87 32.10 -1.42
N SER A 230 -15.35 32.88 -2.39
CA SER A 230 -14.50 34.06 -2.18
C SER A 230 -13.17 33.81 -1.45
N VAL A 231 -12.78 32.56 -1.27
CA VAL A 231 -11.43 32.21 -0.77
C VAL A 231 -10.41 32.52 -1.84
N ASP A 232 -9.31 33.13 -1.44
CA ASP A 232 -8.20 33.42 -2.36
C ASP A 232 -7.58 32.11 -2.91
N TYR A 233 -7.25 32.07 -4.20
CA TYR A 233 -6.67 30.88 -4.82
C TYR A 233 -5.35 31.17 -5.51
N GLN A 234 -4.61 30.11 -5.80
CA GLN A 234 -3.39 30.13 -6.63
C GLN A 234 -3.32 28.84 -7.43
N LEU A 235 -2.93 28.96 -8.70
CA LEU A 235 -2.65 27.79 -9.56
C LEU A 235 -1.15 27.70 -9.80
N LEU A 236 -0.56 26.55 -9.48
CA LEU A 236 0.84 26.23 -9.68
C LEU A 236 0.95 25.02 -10.61
N LEU A 237 1.63 25.19 -11.73
CA LEU A 237 1.87 24.17 -12.74
C LEU A 237 3.37 24.02 -12.98
N ARG A 238 3.80 22.82 -13.43
CA ARG A 238 5.21 22.58 -13.78
C ARG A 238 5.65 23.48 -14.94
N ASN A 239 6.92 23.78 -14.98
CA ASN A 239 7.50 24.51 -16.12
C ASN A 239 7.43 23.66 -17.39
N VAL A 240 7.29 24.33 -18.53
CA VAL A 240 7.32 23.67 -19.84
C VAL A 240 8.67 22.97 -20.02
N GLY A 241 8.63 21.70 -20.44
CA GLY A 241 9.84 20.88 -20.62
C GLY A 241 10.46 20.30 -19.35
N ASP A 242 9.80 20.42 -18.20
CA ASP A 242 10.23 19.74 -16.97
C ASP A 242 9.58 18.34 -16.87
N TYR A 243 10.32 17.30 -17.23
CA TYR A 243 9.86 15.91 -17.25
C TYR A 243 10.22 15.12 -15.99
N ARG A 244 10.70 15.79 -14.95
CA ARG A 244 10.98 15.13 -13.65
C ARG A 244 9.72 14.50 -13.05
N PRO A 245 9.87 13.50 -12.16
CA PRO A 245 8.73 12.90 -11.47
C PRO A 245 7.89 13.92 -10.71
N ASP A 246 6.58 13.73 -10.72
CA ASP A 246 5.61 14.67 -10.18
C ASP A 246 5.81 14.98 -8.68
N ASN A 247 6.12 13.94 -7.89
CA ASN A 247 6.43 14.11 -6.48
C ASN A 247 7.69 14.97 -6.22
N VAL A 248 8.65 14.99 -7.14
CA VAL A 248 9.86 15.84 -7.03
C VAL A 248 9.49 17.29 -7.30
N ILE A 249 8.75 17.53 -8.37
CA ILE A 249 8.35 18.88 -8.78
C ILE A 249 7.41 19.51 -7.75
N LYS A 250 6.38 18.79 -7.33
CA LYS A 250 5.41 19.25 -6.31
C LYS A 250 6.09 19.53 -4.97
N LYS A 251 7.06 18.71 -4.57
CA LYS A 251 7.86 18.97 -3.37
C LYS A 251 8.65 20.27 -3.48
N GLU A 252 9.36 20.47 -4.60
CA GLU A 252 10.16 21.69 -4.86
C GLU A 252 9.28 22.94 -4.86
N MET A 253 8.10 22.89 -5.51
CA MET A 253 7.15 23.99 -5.50
C MET A 253 6.62 24.28 -4.09
N TYR A 254 6.34 23.24 -3.30
CA TYR A 254 5.90 23.39 -1.91
C TYR A 254 6.98 24.11 -1.09
N GLU A 255 8.21 23.61 -1.08
CA GLU A 255 9.31 24.14 -0.27
C GLU A 255 9.66 25.59 -0.64
N ASN A 256 9.59 25.95 -1.92
CA ASN A 256 10.01 27.27 -2.40
C ASN A 256 8.87 28.30 -2.49
N LEU A 257 7.64 27.87 -2.83
CA LEU A 257 6.56 28.81 -3.19
C LEU A 257 5.36 28.77 -2.22
N ILE A 258 5.25 27.76 -1.37
CA ILE A 258 4.08 27.57 -0.50
C ILE A 258 4.48 27.64 0.95
N GLU A 259 5.35 26.76 1.41
CA GLU A 259 5.75 26.61 2.81
C GLU A 259 6.23 27.91 3.47
N PRO A 260 6.99 28.79 2.81
CA PRO A 260 7.41 30.05 3.42
C PRO A 260 6.25 30.99 3.78
N TYR A 261 5.11 30.90 3.08
CA TYR A 261 4.04 31.88 3.13
C TYR A 261 2.73 31.37 3.74
N TYR A 262 2.51 30.06 3.71
CA TYR A 262 1.25 29.45 4.10
C TYR A 262 1.44 28.32 5.10
N ASP A 263 0.49 28.19 6.03
CA ASP A 263 0.32 27.02 6.88
C ASP A 263 -0.61 26.02 6.17
N VAL A 264 -0.03 25.01 5.53
CA VAL A 264 -0.79 23.99 4.80
C VAL A 264 -1.33 22.97 5.78
N GLN A 265 -2.62 22.99 6.01
CA GLN A 265 -3.30 22.13 6.99
C GLN A 265 -3.92 20.88 6.35
N LEU A 266 -4.13 20.87 5.03
CA LEU A 266 -4.72 19.75 4.31
C LEU A 266 -4.21 19.68 2.86
N VAL A 267 -4.01 18.47 2.39
CA VAL A 267 -3.73 18.17 0.97
C VAL A 267 -4.75 17.17 0.46
N LEU A 268 -5.32 17.41 -0.72
CA LEU A 268 -6.13 16.46 -1.49
C LEU A 268 -5.32 15.99 -2.71
N GLU A 269 -5.13 14.67 -2.84
CA GLU A 269 -4.26 14.06 -3.84
C GLU A 269 -4.73 12.63 -4.14
N ASP A 270 -4.52 12.11 -5.36
CA ASP A 270 -4.88 10.75 -5.74
C ASP A 270 -3.67 9.82 -5.85
N ARG A 271 -2.51 10.35 -6.30
CA ARG A 271 -1.36 9.56 -6.70
C ARG A 271 -0.49 9.08 -5.54
N ASP A 272 -0.34 7.77 -5.36
CA ASP A 272 0.39 7.13 -4.24
C ASP A 272 1.75 7.74 -3.92
N LYS A 273 2.59 7.98 -4.94
CA LYS A 273 3.95 8.52 -4.76
C LYS A 273 3.93 9.95 -4.22
N VAL A 274 2.95 10.75 -4.65
CA VAL A 274 2.78 12.15 -4.22
C VAL A 274 2.18 12.19 -2.82
N VAL A 275 1.16 11.36 -2.55
CA VAL A 275 0.59 11.18 -1.20
C VAL A 275 1.67 10.79 -0.19
N LYS A 276 2.54 9.82 -0.55
CA LYS A 276 3.66 9.44 0.32
C LYS A 276 4.58 10.62 0.60
N MET A 277 4.94 11.37 -0.42
CA MET A 277 5.81 12.55 -0.29
C MET A 277 5.20 13.60 0.65
N TRP A 278 3.89 13.92 0.51
CA TRP A 278 3.22 14.86 1.41
C TRP A 278 3.23 14.39 2.86
N ARG A 279 2.96 13.11 3.09
CA ARG A 279 2.97 12.52 4.43
C ARG A 279 4.37 12.45 5.03
N ASP A 280 5.40 12.21 4.21
CA ASP A 280 6.80 12.24 4.64
C ASP A 280 7.26 13.68 5.06
N LEU A 281 6.63 14.72 4.49
CA LEU A 281 6.80 16.11 4.91
C LEU A 281 5.97 16.50 6.16
N GLY A 282 5.21 15.58 6.71
CA GLY A 282 4.39 15.80 7.89
C GLY A 282 3.02 16.44 7.62
N LEU A 283 2.61 16.59 6.36
CA LEU A 283 1.32 17.17 6.00
C LEU A 283 0.19 16.14 6.10
N LEU A 284 -0.98 16.58 6.55
CA LEU A 284 -2.20 15.78 6.45
C LEU A 284 -2.62 15.68 4.98
N CYS A 285 -2.44 14.51 4.39
CA CYS A 285 -2.83 14.24 3.00
C CYS A 285 -3.97 13.21 2.95
N CYS A 286 -5.13 13.65 2.47
CA CYS A 286 -6.26 12.81 2.15
C CYS A 286 -6.12 12.29 0.72
N GLN A 287 -5.89 11.00 0.60
CA GLN A 287 -5.89 10.33 -0.70
C GLN A 287 -7.34 10.10 -1.14
N VAL A 288 -7.76 10.79 -2.20
CA VAL A 288 -9.16 10.77 -2.66
C VAL A 288 -9.48 9.59 -3.57
N TYR A 289 -8.48 9.05 -4.22
CA TYR A 289 -8.56 7.86 -5.05
C TYR A 289 -7.25 7.07 -4.97
N TYR A 290 -7.26 5.80 -5.37
CA TYR A 290 -6.07 4.97 -5.39
C TYR A 290 -5.43 4.97 -6.79
N GLY A 291 -4.29 5.63 -6.93
CA GLY A 291 -3.56 5.75 -8.20
C GLY A 291 -2.14 5.15 -8.12
N GLU A 292 -1.95 3.94 -8.66
CA GLU A 292 -0.64 3.26 -8.77
C GLU A 292 0.18 3.72 -10.01
N PHE A 293 0.17 4.98 -10.44
CA PHE A 293 0.93 5.39 -11.64
C PHE A 293 1.97 6.47 -11.38
#